data_6d245e4cb9892febd13061298a725067
#
_entry.id   6d245e4cb9892febd13061298a725067
#
_cell.length_a   1.000
_cell.length_b   1.000
_cell.length_c   1.000
_cell.angle_alpha   90.00
_cell.angle_beta   90.00
_cell.angle_gamma   90.00
#
_symmetry.space_group_name_H-M   'P 1'
#
loop_
_entity.id
_entity.type
_entity.pdbx_description
1 polymer ?
#
loop_
_entity_poly.entity_id
_entity_poly.type
_entity_poly.pdbx_seq_one_letter_code
_entity_poly.pdbx_strand_id
1 'polypeptide(L)'
;MLIESIILESAATELAKKLPSLRKHDYDTIDKLMRSIAKKHRITGEVLHKLFVHKYRKTPDSWIKGKLDEENQEEQIDFNKLPVMQEFIRWTVDKINLETMPTFEWSYDTEDAQVNHHTGRHTEGKNDVWVYVKNRNLVDIMRTVFHELVHCRQSELGMIQPGDSYPGSPIEMEADMMAGKYMKVFGKMHPEIFQ
;
A
#
# COMPACT_ATOMS: atom_id res chain seq x y z
N MET A 1 26.18 -33.95 -21.69
CA MET A 1 25.29 -34.05 -20.51
C MET A 1 25.55 -32.96 -19.44
N LEU A 2 26.78 -32.82 -18.89
CA LEU A 2 27.01 -31.82 -17.81
C LEU A 2 26.88 -30.37 -18.28
N ILE A 3 27.34 -30.00 -19.46
CA ILE A 3 27.27 -28.63 -20.01
C ILE A 3 25.84 -28.25 -20.39
N GLU A 4 25.08 -29.18 -20.94
CA GLU A 4 23.66 -28.94 -21.29
C GLU A 4 22.80 -28.68 -20.05
N SER A 5 23.02 -29.44 -18.96
CA SER A 5 22.30 -29.20 -17.71
C SER A 5 22.61 -27.85 -17.08
N ILE A 6 23.89 -27.39 -17.17
CA ILE A 6 24.30 -26.06 -16.66
C ILE A 6 23.66 -24.93 -17.47
N ILE A 7 23.59 -25.05 -18.80
CA ILE A 7 22.96 -24.07 -19.68
C ILE A 7 21.45 -23.99 -19.40
N LEU A 8 20.80 -25.14 -19.23
CA LEU A 8 19.38 -25.25 -18.97
C LEU A 8 19.00 -24.68 -17.60
N GLU A 9 19.80 -24.92 -16.55
CA GLU A 9 19.63 -24.32 -15.24
C GLU A 9 19.84 -22.79 -15.25
N SER A 10 20.78 -22.32 -16.08
CA SER A 10 21.06 -20.90 -16.28
C SER A 10 19.86 -20.17 -16.87
N ALA A 11 19.18 -20.74 -17.87
CA ALA A 11 18.00 -20.14 -18.51
C ALA A 11 16.82 -19.94 -17.53
N ALA A 12 16.49 -20.96 -16.74
CA ALA A 12 15.44 -20.88 -15.75
C ALA A 12 15.78 -19.85 -14.65
N THR A 13 17.05 -19.77 -14.25
CA THR A 13 17.52 -18.78 -13.26
C THR A 13 17.45 -17.35 -13.81
N GLU A 14 17.82 -17.15 -15.10
CA GLU A 14 17.69 -15.85 -15.75
C GLU A 14 16.24 -15.40 -15.82
N LEU A 15 15.30 -16.31 -16.13
CA LEU A 15 13.89 -16.02 -16.13
C LEU A 15 13.41 -15.59 -14.74
N ALA A 16 13.74 -16.35 -13.69
CA ALA A 16 13.35 -16.03 -12.32
C ALA A 16 13.86 -14.65 -11.85
N LYS A 17 15.06 -14.25 -12.27
CA LYS A 17 15.65 -12.95 -11.93
C LYS A 17 14.98 -11.78 -12.66
N LYS A 18 14.49 -11.99 -13.89
CA LYS A 18 13.91 -10.93 -14.72
C LYS A 18 12.41 -10.75 -14.54
N LEU A 19 11.70 -11.78 -14.12
CA LEU A 19 10.25 -11.72 -13.90
C LEU A 19 9.83 -10.55 -12.98
N PRO A 20 10.45 -10.32 -11.80
CA PRO A 20 10.06 -9.22 -10.91
C PRO A 20 10.28 -7.83 -11.52
N SER A 21 11.22 -7.67 -12.45
CA SER A 21 11.53 -6.37 -13.09
C SER A 21 10.58 -5.98 -14.24
N LEU A 22 9.60 -6.80 -14.57
CA LEU A 22 8.63 -6.49 -15.60
C LEU A 22 7.69 -5.36 -15.14
N ARG A 23 7.39 -4.42 -16.06
CA ARG A 23 6.41 -3.34 -15.80
C ARG A 23 4.98 -3.85 -15.70
N LYS A 24 4.68 -4.99 -16.31
CA LYS A 24 3.39 -5.67 -16.30
C LYS A 24 3.63 -7.17 -16.17
N HIS A 25 2.84 -7.83 -15.35
CA HIS A 25 2.90 -9.27 -15.11
C HIS A 25 1.73 -10.00 -15.79
N ASP A 26 1.29 -9.47 -16.96
CA ASP A 26 0.32 -10.15 -17.80
C ASP A 26 0.96 -11.28 -18.64
N TYR A 27 0.12 -12.19 -19.12
CA TYR A 27 0.54 -13.37 -19.88
C TYR A 27 1.41 -13.00 -21.09
N ASP A 28 1.02 -11.96 -21.83
CA ASP A 28 1.74 -11.54 -23.06
C ASP A 28 3.15 -11.04 -22.77
N THR A 29 3.32 -10.29 -21.67
CA THR A 29 4.61 -9.74 -21.25
C THR A 29 5.53 -10.85 -20.76
N ILE A 30 5.00 -11.78 -19.95
CA ILE A 30 5.75 -12.95 -19.46
C ILE A 30 6.15 -13.86 -20.63
N ASP A 31 5.24 -14.15 -21.57
CA ASP A 31 5.53 -14.98 -22.75
C ASP A 31 6.60 -14.35 -23.65
N LYS A 32 6.55 -13.02 -23.88
CA LYS A 32 7.60 -12.31 -24.63
C LYS A 32 8.97 -12.43 -23.95
N LEU A 33 9.03 -12.29 -22.63
CA LEU A 33 10.27 -12.49 -21.88
C LEU A 33 10.78 -13.93 -22.02
N MET A 34 9.90 -14.90 -21.85
CA MET A 34 10.23 -16.32 -21.98
C MET A 34 10.80 -16.65 -23.37
N ARG A 35 10.15 -16.17 -24.44
CA ARG A 35 10.64 -16.35 -25.83
C ARG A 35 12.00 -15.72 -26.05
N SER A 36 12.26 -14.54 -25.49
CA SER A 36 13.54 -13.85 -25.58
C SER A 36 14.65 -14.65 -24.92
N ILE A 37 14.43 -15.14 -23.71
CA ILE A 37 15.41 -15.95 -22.96
C ILE A 37 15.61 -17.31 -23.65
N ALA A 38 14.54 -17.97 -24.08
CA ALA A 38 14.62 -19.24 -24.78
C ALA A 38 15.48 -19.12 -26.06
N LYS A 39 15.27 -18.06 -26.85
CA LYS A 39 16.08 -17.76 -28.04
C LYS A 39 17.56 -17.57 -27.70
N LYS A 40 17.85 -16.81 -26.63
CA LYS A 40 19.23 -16.57 -26.16
C LYS A 40 19.95 -17.89 -25.78
N HIS A 41 19.24 -18.78 -25.11
CA HIS A 41 19.78 -20.07 -24.66
C HIS A 41 19.62 -21.20 -25.69
N ARG A 42 19.12 -20.91 -26.90
CA ARG A 42 18.91 -21.86 -28.01
C ARG A 42 18.00 -23.03 -27.65
N ILE A 43 16.94 -22.74 -26.87
CA ILE A 43 15.90 -23.69 -26.48
C ILE A 43 14.53 -23.15 -26.92
N THR A 44 13.48 -23.95 -26.81
CA THR A 44 12.09 -23.50 -27.04
C THR A 44 11.51 -22.91 -25.77
N GLY A 45 10.46 -22.06 -25.93
CA GLY A 45 9.72 -21.53 -24.78
C GLY A 45 9.10 -22.64 -23.91
N GLU A 46 8.63 -23.72 -24.56
CA GLU A 46 8.10 -24.90 -23.87
C GLU A 46 9.15 -25.60 -23.00
N VAL A 47 10.36 -25.77 -23.52
CA VAL A 47 11.50 -26.34 -22.78
C VAL A 47 11.85 -25.44 -21.60
N LEU A 48 11.93 -24.12 -21.82
CA LEU A 48 12.19 -23.17 -20.75
C LEU A 48 11.09 -23.23 -19.65
N HIS A 49 9.83 -23.31 -20.03
CA HIS A 49 8.73 -23.45 -19.08
C HIS A 49 8.86 -24.73 -18.24
N LYS A 50 9.09 -25.87 -18.88
CA LYS A 50 9.29 -27.15 -18.17
C LYS A 50 10.48 -27.10 -17.21
N LEU A 51 11.60 -26.48 -17.61
CA LEU A 51 12.77 -26.29 -16.76
C LEU A 51 12.49 -25.39 -15.57
N PHE A 52 11.76 -24.31 -15.80
CA PHE A 52 11.36 -23.40 -14.74
C PHE A 52 10.47 -24.11 -13.71
N VAL A 53 9.43 -24.81 -14.18
CA VAL A 53 8.54 -25.60 -13.33
C VAL A 53 9.30 -26.68 -12.55
N HIS A 54 10.23 -27.38 -13.23
CA HIS A 54 11.05 -28.40 -12.58
C HIS A 54 11.90 -27.82 -11.44
N LYS A 55 12.54 -26.66 -11.69
CA LYS A 55 13.44 -26.00 -10.71
C LYS A 55 12.69 -25.35 -9.56
N TYR A 56 11.65 -24.59 -9.85
CA TYR A 56 10.95 -23.75 -8.86
C TYR A 56 9.64 -24.36 -8.35
N ARG A 57 9.20 -25.51 -8.90
CA ARG A 57 7.94 -26.18 -8.55
C ARG A 57 6.70 -25.31 -8.70
N LYS A 58 6.79 -24.23 -9.48
CA LYS A 58 5.72 -23.27 -9.80
C LYS A 58 5.83 -22.87 -11.26
N THR A 59 4.70 -22.51 -11.90
CA THR A 59 4.74 -21.86 -13.23
C THR A 59 5.31 -20.44 -13.09
N PRO A 60 5.83 -19.81 -14.18
CA PRO A 60 6.31 -18.44 -14.15
C PRO A 60 5.27 -17.46 -13.57
N ASP A 61 4.00 -17.58 -13.99
CA ASP A 61 2.90 -16.74 -13.47
C ASP A 61 2.66 -16.95 -11.98
N SER A 62 2.57 -18.20 -11.54
CA SER A 62 2.37 -18.53 -10.12
C SER A 62 3.58 -18.16 -9.26
N TRP A 63 4.80 -18.24 -9.82
CA TRP A 63 6.02 -17.88 -9.12
C TRP A 63 6.10 -16.37 -8.90
N ILE A 64 5.80 -15.57 -9.95
CA ILE A 64 5.83 -14.10 -9.82
C ILE A 64 4.71 -13.60 -8.88
N LYS A 65 3.52 -14.19 -8.97
CA LYS A 65 2.43 -13.88 -8.03
C LYS A 65 2.88 -14.13 -6.58
N GLY A 66 3.48 -15.30 -6.30
CA GLY A 66 4.01 -15.59 -4.96
C GLY A 66 5.12 -14.64 -4.53
N LYS A 67 5.99 -14.17 -5.46
CA LYS A 67 7.01 -13.16 -5.16
C LYS A 67 6.42 -11.79 -4.90
N LEU A 68 5.42 -11.36 -5.67
CA LEU A 68 4.70 -10.12 -5.43
C LEU A 68 3.93 -10.17 -4.10
N ASP A 69 3.39 -11.35 -3.75
CA ASP A 69 2.75 -11.56 -2.46
C ASP A 69 3.79 -11.53 -1.31
N GLU A 70 5.00 -12.09 -1.50
CA GLU A 70 6.11 -12.02 -0.54
C GLU A 70 6.66 -10.58 -0.40
N GLU A 71 6.81 -9.82 -1.50
CA GLU A 71 7.20 -8.41 -1.48
C GLU A 71 6.08 -7.51 -0.91
N ASN A 72 4.82 -7.91 -1.08
CA ASN A 72 3.67 -7.25 -0.46
C ASN A 72 3.47 -7.67 1.01
N GLN A 73 4.16 -8.72 1.48
CA GLN A 73 4.37 -9.05 2.88
C GLN A 73 5.63 -8.35 3.45
N GLU A 74 6.06 -7.22 2.88
CA GLU A 74 6.82 -6.25 3.68
C GLU A 74 6.10 -6.12 5.02
N GLU A 75 6.84 -6.31 6.10
CA GLU A 75 6.35 -6.30 7.48
C GLU A 75 5.27 -5.23 7.61
N GLN A 76 4.00 -5.64 7.64
CA GLN A 76 2.89 -4.70 7.74
C GLN A 76 3.11 -3.94 9.03
N ILE A 77 3.51 -2.69 8.91
CA ILE A 77 3.76 -1.83 10.06
C ILE A 77 2.47 -1.72 10.85
N ASP A 78 2.46 -2.24 12.06
CA ASP A 78 1.35 -2.01 12.98
C ASP A 78 1.44 -0.55 13.50
N PHE A 79 0.78 0.35 12.80
CA PHE A 79 0.77 1.78 13.13
C PHE A 79 0.21 2.04 14.54
N ASN A 80 -0.61 1.12 15.10
CA ASN A 80 -1.05 1.22 16.48
C ASN A 80 0.10 1.05 17.49
N LYS A 81 1.19 0.39 17.08
CA LYS A 81 2.38 0.18 17.93
C LYS A 81 3.52 1.15 17.61
N LEU A 82 3.41 1.97 16.56
CA LEU A 82 4.42 2.94 16.20
C LEU A 82 4.38 4.12 17.18
N PRO A 83 5.42 4.35 18.02
CA PRO A 83 5.37 5.35 19.10
C PRO A 83 5.01 6.75 18.62
N VAL A 84 5.60 7.20 17.52
CA VAL A 84 5.33 8.54 16.96
C VAL A 84 3.90 8.67 16.45
N MET A 85 3.29 7.59 15.92
CA MET A 85 1.88 7.60 15.49
C MET A 85 0.94 7.64 16.69
N GLN A 86 1.24 6.88 17.75
CA GLN A 86 0.46 6.92 19.00
C GLN A 86 0.51 8.31 19.64
N GLU A 87 1.68 8.94 19.63
CA GLU A 87 1.86 10.31 20.13
C GLU A 87 1.08 11.31 19.29
N PHE A 88 1.18 11.19 17.95
CA PHE A 88 0.45 12.03 17.00
C PHE A 88 -1.06 11.94 17.18
N ILE A 89 -1.61 10.73 17.30
CA ILE A 89 -3.04 10.52 17.50
C ILE A 89 -3.50 11.18 18.78
N ARG A 90 -2.81 10.92 19.92
CA ARG A 90 -3.15 11.55 21.21
C ARG A 90 -3.09 13.06 21.14
N TRP A 91 -1.99 13.60 20.58
CA TRP A 91 -1.83 15.03 20.39
C TRP A 91 -2.93 15.64 19.52
N THR A 92 -3.34 14.95 18.45
CA THR A 92 -4.43 15.40 17.58
C THR A 92 -5.76 15.44 18.32
N VAL A 93 -6.10 14.36 19.03
CA VAL A 93 -7.33 14.27 19.86
C VAL A 93 -7.42 15.45 20.83
N ASP A 94 -6.32 15.75 21.53
CA ASP A 94 -6.27 16.91 22.43
C ASP A 94 -6.45 18.25 21.69
N LYS A 95 -5.83 18.40 20.52
CA LYS A 95 -5.89 19.65 19.73
C LYS A 95 -7.25 19.98 19.18
N ILE A 96 -8.04 18.98 18.84
CA ILE A 96 -9.38 19.16 18.28
C ILE A 96 -10.48 18.98 19.32
N ASN A 97 -10.12 18.69 20.57
CA ASN A 97 -11.03 18.37 21.67
C ASN A 97 -12.02 17.24 21.31
N LEU A 98 -11.51 16.16 20.70
CA LEU A 98 -12.28 14.96 20.42
C LEU A 98 -12.59 14.23 21.74
N GLU A 99 -13.84 13.90 22.01
CA GLU A 99 -14.27 13.32 23.30
C GLU A 99 -14.03 11.81 23.34
N THR A 100 -14.25 11.14 22.20
CA THR A 100 -14.16 9.69 22.11
C THR A 100 -13.04 9.27 21.16
N MET A 101 -12.02 8.55 21.66
CA MET A 101 -10.94 8.01 20.84
C MET A 101 -11.50 6.96 19.87
N PRO A 102 -11.35 7.13 18.54
CA PRO A 102 -11.79 6.12 17.60
C PRO A 102 -10.84 4.91 17.56
N THR A 103 -11.33 3.82 17.01
CA THR A 103 -10.52 2.68 16.61
C THR A 103 -9.94 2.89 15.22
N PHE A 104 -8.71 2.39 14.99
CA PHE A 104 -8.03 2.54 13.70
C PHE A 104 -7.91 1.19 13.00
N GLU A 105 -8.29 1.19 11.73
CA GLU A 105 -8.03 0.10 10.78
C GLU A 105 -7.00 0.57 9.74
N TRP A 106 -5.84 -0.09 9.68
CA TRP A 106 -4.76 0.21 8.75
C TRP A 106 -4.83 -0.74 7.56
N SER A 107 -5.16 -0.22 6.39
CA SER A 107 -5.40 -1.05 5.20
C SER A 107 -4.22 -1.02 4.24
N TYR A 108 -3.85 -2.21 3.76
CA TYR A 108 -2.93 -2.43 2.66
C TYR A 108 -3.67 -2.82 1.37
N ASP A 109 -5.01 -2.83 1.40
CA ASP A 109 -5.86 -3.19 0.27
C ASP A 109 -5.94 -2.05 -0.76
N THR A 110 -5.21 -2.24 -1.87
CA THR A 110 -5.17 -1.28 -2.96
C THR A 110 -6.49 -1.24 -3.74
N GLU A 111 -7.23 -2.35 -3.79
CA GLU A 111 -8.47 -2.43 -4.57
C GLU A 111 -9.56 -1.57 -3.93
N ASP A 112 -9.75 -1.65 -2.61
CA ASP A 112 -10.70 -0.81 -1.89
C ASP A 112 -10.37 0.68 -2.03
N ALA A 113 -9.09 1.07 -1.85
CA ALA A 113 -8.66 2.45 -2.00
C ALA A 113 -8.87 3.00 -3.42
N GLN A 114 -8.66 2.19 -4.45
CA GLN A 114 -8.85 2.59 -5.86
C GLN A 114 -10.32 2.69 -6.25
N VAL A 115 -11.13 1.71 -5.86
CA VAL A 115 -12.57 1.66 -6.20
C VAL A 115 -13.32 2.84 -5.57
N ASN A 116 -12.99 3.18 -4.33
CA ASN A 116 -13.69 4.21 -3.58
C ASN A 116 -13.02 5.59 -3.67
N HIS A 117 -11.86 5.70 -4.33
CA HIS A 117 -11.10 6.94 -4.51
C HIS A 117 -10.80 7.70 -3.20
N HIS A 118 -10.56 6.97 -2.09
CA HIS A 118 -10.22 7.57 -0.80
C HIS A 118 -8.95 6.95 -0.20
N THR A 119 -8.28 7.70 0.64
CA THR A 119 -7.09 7.27 1.39
C THR A 119 -7.35 7.20 2.89
N GLY A 120 -8.46 7.76 3.34
CA GLY A 120 -9.01 7.67 4.69
C GLY A 120 -10.53 7.65 4.64
N ARG A 121 -11.16 7.17 5.70
CA ARG A 121 -12.61 7.18 5.87
C ARG A 121 -12.98 7.13 7.34
N HIS A 122 -13.80 8.05 7.77
CA HIS A 122 -14.60 7.95 8.98
C HIS A 122 -16.01 7.46 8.62
N THR A 123 -16.53 6.47 9.32
CA THR A 123 -17.89 5.98 9.11
C THR A 123 -18.86 6.70 10.03
N GLU A 124 -19.81 7.46 9.47
CA GLU A 124 -20.82 8.16 10.23
C GLU A 124 -21.58 7.21 11.19
N GLY A 125 -21.74 7.63 12.44
CA GLY A 125 -22.37 6.84 13.49
C GLY A 125 -21.55 5.68 14.04
N LYS A 126 -20.31 5.49 13.55
CA LYS A 126 -19.32 4.57 14.11
C LYS A 126 -18.11 5.36 14.58
N ASN A 127 -17.50 4.90 15.66
CA ASN A 127 -16.27 5.51 16.16
C ASN A 127 -15.06 4.72 15.61
N ASP A 128 -14.93 4.71 14.28
CA ASP A 128 -13.85 4.04 13.56
C ASP A 128 -13.23 4.96 12.49
N VAL A 129 -11.96 4.76 12.21
CA VAL A 129 -11.19 5.44 11.17
C VAL A 129 -10.44 4.38 10.38
N TRP A 130 -10.74 4.28 9.10
CA TRP A 130 -10.02 3.44 8.15
C TRP A 130 -8.97 4.29 7.42
N VAL A 131 -7.73 3.79 7.30
CA VAL A 131 -6.62 4.50 6.63
C VAL A 131 -5.87 3.56 5.71
N TYR A 132 -5.78 3.91 4.43
CA TYR A 132 -4.92 3.22 3.47
C TYR A 132 -3.45 3.63 3.67
N VAL A 133 -2.56 2.65 3.81
CA VAL A 133 -1.15 2.91 4.20
C VAL A 133 -0.11 2.36 3.21
N LYS A 134 -0.50 1.48 2.28
CA LYS A 134 0.44 0.85 1.35
C LYS A 134 1.10 1.87 0.43
N ASN A 135 2.43 1.82 0.34
CA ASN A 135 3.25 2.71 -0.51
C ASN A 135 3.06 4.22 -0.21
N ARG A 136 2.73 4.56 1.02
CA ARG A 136 2.59 5.96 1.46
C ARG A 136 3.66 6.31 2.49
N ASN A 137 4.15 7.54 2.47
CA ASN A 137 5.06 8.01 3.51
C ASN A 137 4.31 8.35 4.82
N LEU A 138 5.05 8.32 5.94
CA LEU A 138 4.47 8.52 7.27
C LEU A 138 3.73 9.86 7.41
N VAL A 139 4.27 10.93 6.85
CA VAL A 139 3.68 12.29 6.92
C VAL A 139 2.34 12.35 6.19
N ASP A 140 2.25 11.69 5.03
CA ASP A 140 1.02 11.63 4.26
C ASP A 140 -0.07 10.80 4.97
N ILE A 141 0.33 9.68 5.60
CA ILE A 141 -0.55 8.87 6.45
C ILE A 141 -1.04 9.70 7.64
N MET A 142 -0.14 10.39 8.35
CA MET A 142 -0.49 11.25 9.48
C MET A 142 -1.46 12.38 9.07
N ARG A 143 -1.26 12.98 7.90
CA ARG A 143 -2.17 14.00 7.38
C ARG A 143 -3.58 13.44 7.17
N THR A 144 -3.69 12.24 6.61
CA THR A 144 -4.98 11.55 6.46
C THR A 144 -5.59 11.24 7.83
N VAL A 145 -4.82 10.72 8.78
CA VAL A 145 -5.30 10.46 10.16
C VAL A 145 -5.87 11.73 10.79
N PHE A 146 -5.17 12.87 10.64
CA PHE A 146 -5.67 14.14 11.17
C PHE A 146 -6.99 14.55 10.54
N HIS A 147 -7.09 14.45 9.21
CA HIS A 147 -8.30 14.77 8.45
C HIS A 147 -9.50 13.94 8.93
N GLU A 148 -9.34 12.61 9.05
CA GLU A 148 -10.41 11.73 9.52
C GLU A 148 -10.79 11.98 10.99
N LEU A 149 -9.83 12.32 11.85
CA LEU A 149 -10.13 12.70 13.23
C LEU A 149 -10.94 13.99 13.31
N VAL A 150 -10.75 14.95 12.39
CA VAL A 150 -11.62 16.14 12.30
C VAL A 150 -13.04 15.73 11.95
N HIS A 151 -13.24 14.79 11.03
CA HIS A 151 -14.57 14.26 10.72
C HIS A 151 -15.21 13.55 11.92
N CYS A 152 -14.43 12.80 12.73
CA CYS A 152 -14.92 12.25 13.99
C CYS A 152 -15.44 13.37 14.90
N ARG A 153 -14.70 14.47 15.04
CA ARG A 153 -15.12 15.63 15.87
C ARG A 153 -16.34 16.33 15.29
N GLN A 154 -16.42 16.53 13.98
CA GLN A 154 -17.59 17.11 13.32
C GLN A 154 -18.84 16.23 13.51
N SER A 155 -18.66 14.90 13.48
CA SER A 155 -19.73 13.93 13.78
C SER A 155 -20.20 14.02 15.23
N GLU A 156 -19.30 14.09 16.22
CA GLU A 156 -19.64 14.29 17.63
C GLU A 156 -20.44 15.58 17.87
N LEU A 157 -20.13 16.62 17.12
CA LEU A 157 -20.82 17.92 17.20
C LEU A 157 -22.14 17.95 16.40
N GLY A 158 -22.50 16.86 15.71
CA GLY A 158 -23.69 16.81 14.85
C GLY A 158 -23.62 17.75 13.64
N MET A 159 -22.40 18.08 13.18
CA MET A 159 -22.18 19.01 12.07
C MET A 159 -22.32 18.34 10.70
N ILE A 160 -22.16 17.01 10.62
CA ILE A 160 -22.25 16.26 9.36
C ILE A 160 -23.70 15.91 9.08
N GLN A 161 -24.18 16.26 7.89
CA GLN A 161 -25.50 15.85 7.39
C GLN A 161 -25.33 14.92 6.17
N PRO A 162 -26.30 14.04 5.88
CA PRO A 162 -26.24 13.22 4.69
C PRO A 162 -26.02 14.04 3.42
N GLY A 163 -24.94 13.77 2.70
CA GLY A 163 -24.54 14.47 1.48
C GLY A 163 -23.55 15.63 1.66
N ASP A 164 -23.08 15.92 2.88
CA ASP A 164 -22.10 17.00 3.12
C ASP A 164 -20.66 16.62 2.74
N SER A 165 -20.35 15.33 2.66
CA SER A 165 -19.01 14.84 2.34
C SER A 165 -18.77 14.80 0.83
N TYR A 166 -18.65 15.95 0.20
CA TYR A 166 -18.19 16.07 -1.19
C TYR A 166 -16.98 17.01 -1.27
N PRO A 167 -16.06 16.79 -2.24
CA PRO A 167 -14.88 17.61 -2.38
C PRO A 167 -15.19 19.11 -2.47
N GLY A 168 -14.61 19.90 -1.56
CA GLY A 168 -14.85 21.34 -1.48
C GLY A 168 -16.06 21.77 -0.64
N SER A 169 -16.74 20.85 0.02
CA SER A 169 -17.76 21.20 1.02
C SER A 169 -17.11 21.92 2.23
N PRO A 170 -17.89 22.72 3.01
CA PRO A 170 -17.34 23.37 4.20
C PRO A 170 -16.72 22.39 5.21
N ILE A 171 -17.30 21.19 5.35
CA ILE A 171 -16.82 20.11 6.22
C ILE A 171 -15.45 19.61 5.76
N GLU A 172 -15.29 19.30 4.47
CA GLU A 172 -14.02 18.86 3.88
C GLU A 172 -12.95 19.96 3.90
N MET A 173 -13.36 21.21 3.60
CA MET A 173 -12.43 22.35 3.63
C MET A 173 -11.88 22.59 5.03
N GLU A 174 -12.69 22.46 6.08
CA GLU A 174 -12.25 22.58 7.48
C GLU A 174 -11.26 21.47 7.82
N ALA A 175 -11.59 20.20 7.49
CA ALA A 175 -10.72 19.06 7.75
C ALA A 175 -9.36 19.21 7.05
N ASP A 176 -9.33 19.58 5.79
CA ASP A 176 -8.11 19.83 5.01
C ASP A 176 -7.27 20.99 5.58
N MET A 177 -7.92 22.10 5.92
CA MET A 177 -7.26 23.27 6.50
C MET A 177 -6.61 22.92 7.85
N MET A 178 -7.34 22.23 8.71
CA MET A 178 -6.86 21.82 10.03
C MET A 178 -5.73 20.81 9.89
N ALA A 179 -5.85 19.78 9.05
CA ALA A 179 -4.79 18.83 8.79
C ALA A 179 -3.52 19.52 8.28
N GLY A 180 -3.64 20.41 7.29
CA GLY A 180 -2.50 21.16 6.76
C GLY A 180 -1.82 22.07 7.79
N LYS A 181 -2.60 22.75 8.64
CA LYS A 181 -2.09 23.63 9.69
C LYS A 181 -1.36 22.84 10.78
N TYR A 182 -1.98 21.80 11.29
CA TYR A 182 -1.47 21.09 12.45
C TYR A 182 -0.35 20.11 12.11
N MET A 183 -0.31 19.56 10.89
CA MET A 183 0.86 18.83 10.40
C MET A 183 2.13 19.69 10.40
N LYS A 184 2.03 20.99 10.07
CA LYS A 184 3.17 21.92 10.16
C LYS A 184 3.62 22.15 11.62
N VAL A 185 2.68 22.14 12.57
CA VAL A 185 2.99 22.31 13.99
C VAL A 185 3.66 21.06 14.54
N PHE A 186 3.08 19.89 14.30
CA PHE A 186 3.62 18.61 14.75
C PHE A 186 4.99 18.33 14.14
N GLY A 187 5.16 18.55 12.83
CA GLY A 187 6.44 18.36 12.15
C GLY A 187 7.56 19.28 12.61
N LYS A 188 7.26 20.45 13.22
CA LYS A 188 8.27 21.27 13.89
C LYS A 188 8.73 20.69 15.22
N MET A 189 7.85 19.98 15.92
CA MET A 189 8.18 19.29 17.18
C MET A 189 8.88 17.94 16.92
N HIS A 190 8.56 17.30 15.79
CA HIS A 190 9.02 15.99 15.38
C HIS A 190 9.61 16.00 13.97
N PRO A 191 10.78 16.66 13.76
CA PRO A 191 11.39 16.78 12.44
C PRO A 191 11.81 15.41 11.83
N GLU A 192 11.98 14.39 12.66
CA GLU A 192 12.30 13.02 12.26
C GLU A 192 11.23 12.38 11.38
N ILE A 193 9.97 12.82 11.42
CA ILE A 193 8.90 12.25 10.57
C ILE A 193 9.08 12.52 9.08
N PHE A 194 9.98 13.46 8.72
CA PHE A 194 10.29 13.82 7.33
C PHE A 194 11.52 13.08 6.79
N GLN A 195 12.15 12.21 7.56
CA GLN A 195 13.32 11.42 7.18
C GLN A 195 12.89 10.06 6.65
#